data_f4bd4ee1b39c2d083b665e21dc1f766f
#
_entry.id   f4bd4ee1b39c2d083b665e21dc1f766f
#
_cell.length_a   1.000
_cell.length_b   1.000
_cell.length_c   1.000
_cell.angle_alpha   90.00
_cell.angle_beta   90.00
_cell.angle_gamma   90.00
#
_symmetry.space_group_name_H-M   'P 1'
#
loop_
_entity.id
_entity.type
_entity.pdbx_description
1 polymer ?
#
loop_
_entity_poly.entity_id
_entity_poly.type
_entity_poly.pdbx_seq_one_letter_code
_entity_poly.pdbx_strand_id
1 'polypeptide(L)'
;MLIRIVRMTFDPAQVPAFLALFRATEQRIRQQPGCRLLELWQDADHPATYCTHSHWDDAAALNAYRKSALFGEVWPATKRLFVAPPVAFSVNPVL
;
A
#
# COMPACT_ATOMS: atom_id res chain seq x y z
N MET A 1 0.08 3.17 17.84
CA MET A 1 -0.38 2.86 16.46
C MET A 1 0.50 3.59 15.46
N LEU A 2 0.88 2.90 14.41
CA LEU A 2 1.66 3.47 13.30
C LEU A 2 0.75 3.55 12.07
N ILE A 3 0.72 4.71 11.41
CA ILE A 3 -0.01 4.90 10.15
C ILE A 3 1.00 4.92 9.01
N ARG A 4 0.77 4.09 7.98
CA ARG A 4 1.62 4.04 6.79
C ARG A 4 0.87 4.58 5.59
N ILE A 5 1.48 5.54 4.90
CA ILE A 5 0.97 6.09 3.64
C ILE A 5 1.95 5.75 2.53
N VAL A 6 1.44 5.19 1.43
CA VAL A 6 2.25 4.95 0.23
C VAL A 6 1.51 5.57 -0.95
N ARG A 7 2.11 6.62 -1.53
CA ARG A 7 1.57 7.28 -2.72
C ARG A 7 2.23 6.70 -3.96
N MET A 8 1.40 6.26 -4.89
CA MET A 8 1.83 5.54 -6.10
C MET A 8 1.24 6.22 -7.33
N THR A 9 2.06 6.46 -8.33
CA THR A 9 1.62 7.03 -9.61
C THR A 9 1.80 5.99 -10.71
N PHE A 10 0.68 5.60 -11.32
CA PHE A 10 0.65 4.54 -12.33
C PHE A 10 0.56 5.13 -13.74
N ASP A 11 1.01 4.34 -14.73
CA ASP A 11 0.57 4.53 -16.10
C ASP A 11 -0.96 4.40 -16.12
N PRO A 12 -1.72 5.37 -16.67
CA PRO A 12 -3.18 5.28 -16.73
C PRO A 12 -3.69 3.98 -17.35
N ALA A 13 -2.98 3.44 -18.34
CA ALA A 13 -3.34 2.17 -18.97
C ALA A 13 -3.17 0.97 -18.02
N GLN A 14 -2.37 1.10 -16.97
CA GLN A 14 -2.10 0.04 -16.00
C GLN A 14 -2.97 0.12 -14.73
N VAL A 15 -3.79 1.15 -14.60
CA VAL A 15 -4.67 1.29 -13.42
C VAL A 15 -5.60 0.09 -13.25
N PRO A 16 -6.26 -0.45 -14.30
CA PRO A 16 -7.08 -1.65 -14.14
C PRO A 16 -6.27 -2.85 -13.63
N ALA A 17 -5.04 -3.03 -14.09
CA ALA A 17 -4.17 -4.11 -13.61
C ALA A 17 -3.81 -3.93 -12.13
N PHE A 18 -3.51 -2.70 -11.71
CA PHE A 18 -3.25 -2.40 -10.31
C PHE A 18 -4.46 -2.69 -9.43
N LEU A 19 -5.65 -2.25 -9.83
CA LEU A 19 -6.86 -2.47 -9.06
C LEU A 19 -7.18 -3.97 -8.93
N ALA A 20 -6.96 -4.73 -10.00
CA ALA A 20 -7.13 -6.19 -9.95
C ALA A 20 -6.14 -6.85 -8.99
N LEU A 21 -4.87 -6.43 -9.02
CA LEU A 21 -3.84 -6.91 -8.09
C LEU A 21 -4.20 -6.57 -6.64
N PHE A 22 -4.62 -5.35 -6.38
CA PHE A 22 -5.01 -4.92 -5.04
C PHE A 22 -6.19 -5.74 -4.52
N ARG A 23 -7.24 -5.91 -5.31
CA ARG A 23 -8.41 -6.72 -4.93
C ARG A 23 -8.03 -8.18 -4.65
N ALA A 24 -7.11 -8.73 -5.41
CA ALA A 24 -6.66 -10.12 -5.23
C ALA A 24 -5.84 -10.33 -3.95
N THR A 25 -5.24 -9.26 -3.41
CA THR A 25 -4.27 -9.37 -2.31
C THR A 25 -4.69 -8.67 -1.02
N GLU A 26 -5.68 -7.78 -1.07
CA GLU A 26 -6.03 -6.90 0.06
C GLU A 26 -6.36 -7.67 1.34
N GLN A 27 -7.11 -8.78 1.24
CA GLN A 27 -7.49 -9.56 2.44
C GLN A 27 -6.28 -10.23 3.09
N ARG A 28 -5.35 -10.72 2.27
CA ARG A 28 -4.12 -11.33 2.78
C ARG A 28 -3.24 -10.29 3.49
N ILE A 29 -3.23 -9.06 3.01
CA ILE A 29 -2.51 -7.96 3.69
C ILE A 29 -3.20 -7.62 5.00
N ARG A 30 -4.54 -7.49 5.00
CA ARG A 30 -5.31 -7.20 6.22
C ARG A 30 -5.13 -8.25 7.31
N GLN A 31 -4.86 -9.49 6.93
CA GLN A 31 -4.65 -10.61 7.85
C GLN A 31 -3.23 -10.69 8.40
N GLN A 32 -2.32 -9.83 7.96
CA GLN A 32 -0.96 -9.80 8.50
C GLN A 32 -0.99 -9.40 9.98
N PRO A 33 -0.14 -10.03 10.83
CA PRO A 33 -0.09 -9.70 12.25
C PRO A 33 0.15 -8.21 12.46
N GLY A 34 -0.70 -7.58 13.29
CA GLY A 34 -0.60 -6.16 13.61
C GLY A 34 -1.20 -5.21 12.59
N CYS A 35 -1.68 -5.68 11.45
CA CYS A 35 -2.43 -4.85 10.51
C CYS A 35 -3.85 -4.62 11.02
N ARG A 36 -4.23 -3.36 11.24
CA ARG A 36 -5.54 -3.00 11.82
C ARG A 36 -6.46 -2.33 10.80
N LEU A 37 -5.90 -1.77 9.73
CA LEU A 37 -6.66 -1.10 8.68
C LEU A 37 -5.86 -1.16 7.40
N LEU A 38 -6.53 -1.34 6.27
CA LEU A 38 -5.98 -1.13 4.94
C LEU A 38 -7.06 -0.53 4.07
N GLU A 39 -6.79 0.66 3.54
CA GLU A 39 -7.66 1.35 2.59
C GLU A 39 -6.86 1.77 1.37
N LEU A 40 -7.53 1.84 0.24
CA LEU A 40 -6.98 2.39 -0.99
C LEU A 40 -7.73 3.68 -1.31
N TRP A 41 -6.97 4.78 -1.49
CA TRP A 41 -7.50 6.09 -1.83
C TRP A 41 -7.03 6.50 -3.21
N GLN A 42 -7.88 7.19 -3.95
CA GLN A 42 -7.51 7.82 -5.21
C GLN A 42 -7.25 9.32 -4.98
N ASP A 43 -6.18 9.85 -5.59
CA ASP A 43 -5.92 11.28 -5.55
C ASP A 43 -7.09 12.03 -6.20
N ALA A 44 -7.56 13.11 -5.55
CA ALA A 44 -8.73 13.85 -6.02
C ALA A 44 -8.51 14.55 -7.36
N ASP A 45 -7.25 14.90 -7.67
CA ASP A 45 -6.89 15.68 -8.86
C ASP A 45 -6.14 14.86 -9.91
N HIS A 46 -5.64 13.67 -9.56
CA HIS A 46 -4.80 12.83 -10.41
C HIS A 46 -5.35 11.40 -10.45
N PRO A 47 -6.18 11.06 -11.45
CA PRO A 47 -6.91 9.76 -11.46
C PRO A 47 -6.03 8.52 -11.49
N ALA A 48 -4.77 8.63 -11.95
CA ALA A 48 -3.84 7.51 -11.98
C ALA A 48 -2.91 7.47 -10.75
N THR A 49 -3.16 8.31 -9.76
CA THR A 49 -2.41 8.35 -8.51
C THR A 49 -3.28 7.83 -7.37
N TYR A 50 -2.74 6.86 -6.64
CA TYR A 50 -3.42 6.20 -5.53
C TYR A 50 -2.54 6.20 -4.30
N CYS A 51 -3.19 6.16 -3.13
CA CYS A 51 -2.50 5.97 -1.85
C CYS A 51 -3.05 4.74 -1.15
N THR A 52 -2.19 3.91 -0.61
CA THR A 52 -2.59 2.98 0.44
C THR A 52 -2.46 3.69 1.78
N HIS A 53 -3.46 3.52 2.62
CA HIS A 53 -3.54 4.00 3.98
C HIS A 53 -3.70 2.79 4.88
N SER A 54 -2.72 2.53 5.73
CA SER A 54 -2.76 1.36 6.60
C SER A 54 -2.36 1.71 8.02
N HIS A 55 -2.94 1.00 8.97
CA HIS A 55 -2.64 1.12 10.39
C HIS A 55 -2.00 -0.17 10.87
N TRP A 56 -0.94 -0.04 11.64
CA TRP A 56 -0.18 -1.13 12.23
C TRP A 56 -0.03 -0.91 13.73
N ASP A 57 0.06 -2.00 14.49
CA ASP A 57 0.24 -1.90 15.94
C ASP A 57 1.48 -1.07 16.28
N ASP A 58 2.57 -1.31 15.56
CA ASP A 58 3.86 -0.63 15.74
C ASP A 58 4.75 -0.79 14.52
N ALA A 59 5.94 -0.21 14.57
CA ALA A 59 6.93 -0.32 13.51
C ALA A 59 7.41 -1.76 13.29
N ALA A 60 7.47 -2.57 14.35
CA ALA A 60 7.89 -3.97 14.24
C ALA A 60 6.91 -4.78 13.39
N ALA A 61 5.60 -4.56 13.57
CA ALA A 61 4.58 -5.23 12.77
C ALA A 61 4.68 -4.85 11.29
N LEU A 62 4.84 -3.57 10.97
CA LEU A 62 5.04 -3.11 9.60
C LEU A 62 6.31 -3.70 8.99
N ASN A 63 7.41 -3.71 9.73
CA ASN A 63 8.68 -4.26 9.25
C ASN A 63 8.58 -5.77 9.01
N ALA A 64 7.87 -6.50 9.84
CA ALA A 64 7.61 -7.92 9.65
C ALA A 64 6.83 -8.17 8.34
N TYR A 65 5.79 -7.38 8.08
CA TYR A 65 5.08 -7.45 6.81
C TYR A 65 6.01 -7.18 5.62
N ARG A 66 6.83 -6.14 5.68
CA ARG A 66 7.75 -5.77 4.59
C ARG A 66 8.80 -6.83 4.31
N LYS A 67 9.07 -7.74 5.25
CA LYS A 67 9.97 -8.89 5.09
C LYS A 67 9.24 -10.18 4.73
N SER A 68 7.91 -10.14 4.64
CA SER A 68 7.09 -11.33 4.40
C SER A 68 7.17 -11.79 2.95
N ALA A 69 6.86 -13.07 2.73
CA ALA A 69 6.72 -13.62 1.38
C ALA A 69 5.61 -12.90 0.59
N LEU A 70 4.52 -12.54 1.26
CA LEU A 70 3.41 -11.80 0.65
C LEU A 70 3.88 -10.45 0.08
N PHE A 71 4.62 -9.67 0.85
CA PHE A 71 5.16 -8.40 0.38
C PHE A 71 6.13 -8.60 -0.79
N GLY A 72 6.97 -9.63 -0.74
CA GLY A 72 7.87 -10.00 -1.83
C GLY A 72 7.17 -10.40 -3.12
N GLU A 73 5.92 -10.85 -3.02
CA GLU A 73 5.04 -11.15 -4.16
C GLU A 73 4.34 -9.87 -4.67
N VAL A 74 3.72 -9.12 -3.76
CA VAL A 74 2.84 -7.99 -4.09
C VAL A 74 3.62 -6.75 -4.54
N TRP A 75 4.68 -6.39 -3.81
CA TRP A 75 5.37 -5.13 -4.03
C TRP A 75 6.08 -5.07 -5.39
N PRO A 76 6.87 -6.09 -5.81
CA PRO A 76 7.47 -6.08 -7.14
C PRO A 76 6.43 -6.04 -8.27
N ALA A 77 5.32 -6.75 -8.13
CA ALA A 77 4.24 -6.72 -9.11
C ALA A 77 3.60 -5.34 -9.21
N THR A 78 3.45 -4.63 -8.09
CA THR A 78 2.92 -3.27 -8.04
C THR A 78 3.89 -2.27 -8.68
N LYS A 79 5.17 -2.36 -8.33
CA LYS A 79 6.21 -1.45 -8.82
C LYS A 79 6.33 -1.44 -10.34
N ARG A 80 6.11 -2.56 -11.00
CA ARG A 80 6.17 -2.65 -12.46
C ARG A 80 5.17 -1.75 -13.17
N LEU A 81 4.13 -1.31 -12.46
CA LEU A 81 3.04 -0.52 -13.01
C LEU A 81 3.24 0.99 -12.82
N PHE A 82 4.29 1.39 -12.10
CA PHE A 82 4.59 2.79 -11.81
C PHE A 82 5.16 3.52 -13.02
N VAL A 83 4.84 4.83 -13.12
CA VAL A 83 5.51 5.77 -14.03
C VAL A 83 6.38 6.78 -13.31
N ALA A 84 6.38 6.75 -11.96
CA ALA A 84 7.18 7.62 -11.12
C ALA A 84 7.57 6.86 -9.85
N PRO A 85 8.64 7.28 -9.14
CA PRO A 85 8.99 6.68 -7.86
C PRO A 85 7.86 6.84 -6.85
N PRO A 86 7.58 5.83 -6.02
CA PRO A 86 6.58 5.95 -4.96
C PRO A 86 7.08 6.86 -3.84
N VAL A 87 6.14 7.46 -3.12
CA VAL A 87 6.44 8.22 -1.90
C VAL A 87 5.82 7.47 -0.74
N ALA A 88 6.64 7.01 0.19
CA ALA A 88 6.21 6.22 1.34
C ALA A 88 6.72 6.85 2.63
N PHE A 89 5.84 6.96 3.63
CA PHE A 89 6.20 7.49 4.94
C PHE A 89 5.27 6.95 6.00
N SER A 90 5.73 7.03 7.25
CA SER A 90 4.94 6.63 8.39
C SER A 90 4.72 7.84 9.30
N VAL A 91 3.56 7.90 9.94
CA VAL A 91 3.20 8.93 10.91
C VAL A 91 2.58 8.29 12.14
N ASN A 92 2.62 9.01 13.25
CA ASN A 92 1.95 8.62 14.48
C ASN A 92 0.86 9.64 14.82
N PRO A 93 -0.33 9.21 15.26
CA PRO A 93 -1.31 10.14 15.77
C PRO A 93 -0.77 10.88 17.00
N VAL A 94 -1.07 12.17 17.11
CA VAL A 94 -0.67 12.99 18.27
C VAL A 94 -1.90 13.46 19.05
N LEU A 95 -2.97 13.76 18.34
CA LEU A 95 -4.22 14.25 18.95
C LEU A 95 -5.40 13.40 18.51
#